data_3ac8811a6ba8f68f75b953c6c7e58e3a
#
_entry.id   3ac8811a6ba8f68f75b953c6c7e58e3a
#
_cell.length_a   1.000
_cell.length_b   1.000
_cell.length_c   1.000
_cell.angle_alpha   90.00
_cell.angle_beta   90.00
_cell.angle_gamma   90.00
#
_symmetry.space_group_name_H-M   'P 1'
#
loop_
_entity.id
_entity.type
_entity.pdbx_description
1 polymer ?
#
loop_
_entity_poly.entity_id
_entity_poly.type
_entity_poly.pdbx_seq_one_letter_code
_entity_poly.pdbx_strand_id
1 'polypeptide(L)' 'MSRELFLRNLILDNYPSLRQFALEADIPYSSLMTILSRGVGGASFDVVMQICKILQIDPSALLDAN' A
#
# COMPACT_ATOMS: atom_id res chain seq x y z
N MET A 1 11.52 10.31 3.48
CA MET A 1 10.09 10.00 3.21
C MET A 1 9.75 8.69 3.90
N SER A 2 8.61 8.64 4.57
CA SER A 2 8.19 7.40 5.22
C SER A 2 7.71 6.37 4.20
N ARG A 3 7.72 5.10 4.59
CA ARG A 3 7.19 4.03 3.75
C ARG A 3 5.71 4.26 3.41
N GLU A 4 4.96 4.78 4.38
CA GLU A 4 3.53 5.04 4.22
C GLU A 4 3.28 6.14 3.19
N LEU A 5 4.07 7.19 3.22
CA LEU A 5 3.95 8.28 2.25
C LEU A 5 4.38 7.81 0.86
N PHE A 6 5.45 7.04 0.78
CA PHE A 6 5.89 6.45 -0.48
C PHE A 6 4.77 5.59 -1.09
N LEU A 7 4.17 4.73 -0.28
CA LEU A 7 3.09 3.86 -0.75
C LEU A 7 1.87 4.67 -1.21
N ARG A 8 1.48 5.67 -0.42
CA ARG A 8 0.35 6.52 -0.77
C ARG A 8 0.58 7.23 -2.11
N ASN A 9 1.76 7.79 -2.29
CA ASN A 9 2.09 8.50 -3.52
C ASN A 9 2.10 7.56 -4.71
N LEU A 10 2.64 6.36 -4.54
CA LEU A 10 2.68 5.36 -5.61
C LEU A 10 1.27 4.95 -6.03
N ILE A 11 0.38 4.75 -5.07
CA ILE A 11 -1.01 4.42 -5.37
C ILE A 11 -1.66 5.55 -6.16
N LEU A 12 -1.52 6.79 -5.69
CA LEU A 12 -2.18 7.94 -6.31
C LEU A 12 -1.58 8.30 -7.66
N ASP A 13 -0.35 7.91 -7.94
CA ASP A 13 0.24 8.07 -9.26
C ASP A 13 -0.39 7.13 -10.29
N ASN A 14 -0.97 6.02 -9.84
CA ASN A 14 -1.46 4.97 -10.74
C ASN A 14 -2.98 4.77 -10.68
N TYR A 15 -3.66 5.32 -9.67
CA TYR A 15 -5.09 5.12 -9.46
C TYR A 15 -5.76 6.45 -9.14
N PRO A 16 -7.05 6.59 -9.50
CA PRO A 16 -7.77 7.86 -9.25
C PRO A 16 -7.93 8.18 -7.75
N SER A 17 -7.96 7.15 -6.89
CA SER A 17 -8.15 7.34 -5.46
C SER A 17 -7.66 6.12 -4.70
N LEU A 18 -7.46 6.30 -3.39
CA LEU A 18 -7.10 5.18 -2.52
C LEU A 18 -8.23 4.15 -2.45
N ARG A 19 -9.48 4.61 -2.48
CA ARG A 19 -10.64 3.73 -2.45
C ARG A 19 -10.70 2.85 -3.70
N GLN A 20 -10.42 3.44 -4.86
CA GLN A 20 -10.40 2.68 -6.11
C GLN A 20 -9.30 1.61 -6.09
N PHE A 21 -8.13 1.97 -5.57
CA PHE A 21 -7.04 1.00 -5.44
C PHE A 21 -7.45 -0.17 -4.54
N ALA A 22 -8.06 0.12 -3.38
CA ALA A 22 -8.49 -0.92 -2.46
C ALA A 22 -9.48 -1.87 -3.12
N LEU A 23 -10.40 -1.32 -3.90
CA LEU A 23 -11.37 -2.12 -4.63
C LEU A 23 -10.70 -3.05 -5.64
N GLU A 24 -9.76 -2.54 -6.42
CA GLU A 24 -9.08 -3.33 -7.44
C GLU A 24 -8.10 -4.33 -6.83
N ALA A 25 -7.52 -4.02 -5.70
CA ALA A 25 -6.61 -4.92 -5.00
C ALA A 25 -7.35 -5.96 -4.15
N ASP A 26 -8.67 -5.86 -4.08
CA ASP A 26 -9.52 -6.76 -3.29
C ASP A 26 -9.13 -6.75 -1.81
N ILE A 27 -8.88 -5.58 -1.27
CA ILE A 27 -8.63 -5.40 0.15
C ILE A 27 -9.62 -4.39 0.71
N PRO A 28 -10.04 -4.56 1.98
CA PRO A 28 -10.95 -3.58 2.58
C PRO A 28 -10.31 -2.20 2.63
N TYR A 29 -11.09 -1.18 2.30
CA TYR A 29 -10.61 0.20 2.35
C TYR A 29 -10.08 0.55 3.75
N SER A 30 -10.77 0.10 4.80
CA SER A 30 -10.35 0.34 6.17
C SER A 30 -8.98 -0.26 6.46
N SER A 31 -8.68 -1.43 5.89
CA SER A 31 -7.36 -2.05 6.06
C SER A 31 -6.28 -1.23 5.40
N LEU A 32 -6.54 -0.72 4.19
CA LEU A 32 -5.58 0.15 3.50
C LEU A 32 -5.34 1.42 4.30
N MET A 33 -6.40 2.05 4.81
CA MET A 33 -6.27 3.28 5.58
C MET A 33 -5.51 3.05 6.88
N THR A 34 -5.71 1.89 7.53
CA THR A 34 -4.96 1.54 8.73
C THR A 34 -3.47 1.42 8.44
N ILE A 35 -3.11 0.78 7.31
CA ILE A 35 -1.72 0.65 6.91
C ILE A 35 -1.09 2.02 6.69
N LEU A 36 -1.81 2.91 5.99
CA LEU A 36 -1.28 4.23 5.67
C LEU A 36 -1.21 5.16 6.88
N SER A 37 -2.04 4.92 7.90
CA SER A 37 -2.05 5.79 9.08
C SER A 37 -1.21 5.23 10.24
N ARG A 38 -1.16 3.91 10.40
CA ARG A 38 -0.47 3.28 11.53
C ARG A 38 0.87 2.68 11.18
N GLY A 39 1.10 2.40 9.92
CA GLY A 39 2.39 1.94 9.45
C GLY A 39 2.33 0.62 8.71
N VAL A 40 3.18 0.53 7.70
CA VAL A 40 3.32 -0.69 6.89
C VAL A 40 3.82 -1.85 7.71
N GLY A 41 4.70 -1.57 8.68
CA GLY A 41 5.31 -2.62 9.51
C GLY A 41 4.32 -3.40 10.35
N GLY A 42 3.16 -2.82 10.65
CA GLY A 42 2.12 -3.51 11.42
C GLY A 42 1.11 -4.26 10.57
N ALA A 43 1.22 -4.17 9.24
CA ALA A 43 0.29 -4.82 8.33
C ALA A 43 0.60 -6.32 8.23
N SER A 44 -0.44 -7.10 7.89
CA SER A 44 -0.23 -8.52 7.66
C SER A 44 0.62 -8.73 6.41
N PHE A 45 1.42 -9.79 6.42
CA PHE A 45 2.27 -10.13 5.28
C PHE A 45 1.46 -10.30 4.00
N ASP A 46 0.31 -10.96 4.10
CA ASP A 46 -0.53 -11.24 2.93
C ASP A 46 -1.03 -9.96 2.28
N VAL A 47 -1.44 -8.97 3.10
CA VAL A 47 -1.93 -7.70 2.58
C VAL A 47 -0.81 -6.92 1.91
N VAL A 48 0.37 -6.88 2.54
CA VAL A 48 1.53 -6.21 1.96
C VAL A 48 1.92 -6.83 0.63
N MET A 49 1.93 -8.15 0.55
CA MET A 49 2.26 -8.84 -0.69
C MET A 49 1.22 -8.58 -1.77
N GLN A 50 -0.05 -8.52 -1.40
CA GLN A 50 -1.12 -8.23 -2.36
C GLN A 50 -0.96 -6.81 -2.94
N ILE A 51 -0.66 -5.85 -2.09
CA ILE A 51 -0.43 -4.46 -2.52
C ILE A 51 0.75 -4.40 -3.48
N CYS A 52 1.87 -5.02 -3.13
CA CYS A 52 3.07 -5.00 -3.95
C CYS A 52 2.84 -5.68 -5.30
N LYS A 53 2.09 -6.77 -5.30
CA LYS A 53 1.78 -7.50 -6.53
C LYS A 53 0.96 -6.64 -7.49
N ILE A 54 -0.07 -5.96 -6.97
CA ILE A 54 -0.93 -5.10 -7.79
C ILE A 54 -0.16 -3.90 -8.33
N LEU A 55 0.70 -3.30 -7.51
CA LEU A 55 1.51 -2.16 -7.92
C LEU A 55 2.76 -2.57 -8.72
N GLN A 56 3.03 -3.87 -8.81
CA GLN A 56 4.17 -4.40 -9.55
C GLN A 56 5.50 -3.87 -9.02
N ILE A 57 5.62 -3.81 -7.69
CA ILE A 57 6.85 -3.42 -7.03
C ILE A 57 7.38 -4.57 -6.17
N ASP A 58 8.69 -4.58 -5.97
CA ASP A 58 9.31 -5.54 -5.07
C ASP A 58 8.98 -5.13 -3.63
N PRO A 59 8.55 -6.08 -2.76
CA PRO A 59 8.30 -5.75 -1.36
C PRO A 59 9.48 -5.09 -0.67
N SER A 60 10.71 -5.43 -1.03
CA SER A 60 11.89 -4.81 -0.45
C SER A 60 11.98 -3.32 -0.81
N ALA A 61 11.51 -2.93 -2.00
CA ALA A 61 11.49 -1.52 -2.39
C ALA A 61 10.58 -0.72 -1.47
N LEU A 62 9.45 -1.29 -1.07
CA LEU A 62 8.55 -0.63 -0.12
C LEU A 62 9.15 -0.57 1.28
N LEU A 63 9.71 -1.67 1.75
CA LEU A 63 10.26 -1.74 3.10
C LEU A 63 11.50 -0.86 3.27
N ASP A 64 12.25 -0.65 2.20
CA ASP A 64 13.48 0.15 2.21
C ASP A 64 13.24 1.61 1.87
N ALA A 65 12.02 2.02 1.62
CA ALA A 65 11.69 3.37 1.16
C ALA A 65 11.84 4.44 2.25
N ASN A 66 12.14 4.03 3.45
CA ASN A 66 12.22 4.95 4.60
C ASN A 66 13.55 5.70 4.63
#